data_0ca30720fce6dd84a89c18c69a2d906d
#
_entry.id   0ca30720fce6dd84a89c18c69a2d906d
#
_cell.length_a   1.000
_cell.length_b   1.000
_cell.length_c   1.000
_cell.angle_alpha   90.00
_cell.angle_beta   90.00
_cell.angle_gamma   90.00
#
_symmetry.space_group_name_H-M   'P 1'
#
loop_
_entity.id
_entity.type
_entity.pdbx_description
1 polymer ?
#
loop_
_entity_poly.entity_id
_entity_poly.type
_entity_poly.pdbx_seq_one_letter_code
_entity_poly.pdbx_strand_id
1 'polypeptide(L)'
;MSNHIVETYDEDLRELNLLIAHMGKDVSSALETTCNDLVTGDKGSADDIIEHDKDINAQELNIDQKAQKLLALRAPMASDLRVVLTSIQVAGNLERVGDLTKNIAKINRKMGMSLPANIANLVEKMSSLALTILKVSISAYNNKDEAQTQRIFDDDVTLDKQYKELSKAILRELKRDEDHLEDLAHLLFVTRHLE
;
A
#
# COMPACT_ATOMS: atom_id res chain seq x y z
N MET A 1 -31.97 -28.61 -0.78
CA MET A 1 -31.93 -27.14 -0.41
C MET A 1 -30.69 -26.76 0.40
N SER A 2 -30.21 -27.57 1.39
CA SER A 2 -29.03 -27.20 2.19
C SER A 2 -27.71 -27.10 1.37
N ASN A 3 -27.48 -27.95 0.38
CA ASN A 3 -26.27 -27.94 -0.45
C ASN A 3 -26.12 -26.66 -1.28
N HIS A 4 -27.23 -26.18 -1.85
CA HIS A 4 -27.26 -24.96 -2.65
C HIS A 4 -26.94 -23.66 -1.85
N ILE A 5 -27.30 -23.66 -0.56
CA ILE A 5 -27.03 -22.51 0.33
C ILE A 5 -25.55 -22.49 0.73
N VAL A 6 -24.94 -23.65 0.95
CA VAL A 6 -23.51 -23.77 1.27
C VAL A 6 -22.63 -23.40 0.07
N GLU A 7 -22.96 -23.89 -1.14
CA GLU A 7 -22.25 -23.55 -2.36
C GLU A 7 -22.24 -22.03 -2.63
N THR A 8 -23.41 -21.37 -2.48
CA THR A 8 -23.53 -19.92 -2.66
C THR A 8 -22.72 -19.14 -1.63
N TYR A 9 -22.60 -19.66 -0.41
CA TYR A 9 -21.81 -18.99 0.64
C TYR A 9 -20.29 -19.08 0.38
N ASP A 10 -19.81 -20.24 -0.04
CA ASP A 10 -18.40 -20.41 -0.44
C ASP A 10 -18.03 -19.55 -1.66
N GLU A 11 -18.97 -19.34 -2.58
CA GLU A 11 -18.81 -18.40 -3.70
C GLU A 11 -18.70 -16.96 -3.22
N ASP A 12 -19.56 -16.53 -2.30
CA ASP A 12 -19.52 -15.19 -1.72
C ASP A 12 -18.17 -14.89 -1.02
N LEU A 13 -17.61 -15.88 -0.27
CA LEU A 13 -16.29 -15.75 0.36
C LEU A 13 -15.14 -15.70 -0.66
N ARG A 14 -15.21 -16.51 -1.73
CA ARG A 14 -14.23 -16.46 -2.81
C ARG A 14 -14.26 -15.12 -3.53
N GLU A 15 -15.45 -14.58 -3.80
CA GLU A 15 -15.59 -13.26 -4.43
C GLU A 15 -14.96 -12.17 -3.56
N LEU A 16 -15.17 -12.21 -2.24
CA LEU A 16 -14.55 -11.26 -1.31
C LEU A 16 -13.02 -11.31 -1.39
N ASN A 17 -12.44 -12.52 -1.41
CA ASN A 17 -10.98 -12.69 -1.55
C ASN A 17 -10.46 -12.19 -2.91
N LEU A 18 -11.21 -12.39 -4.01
CA LEU A 18 -10.84 -11.89 -5.32
C LEU A 18 -10.86 -10.36 -5.38
N LEU A 19 -11.81 -9.72 -4.72
CA LEU A 19 -11.85 -8.25 -4.62
C LEU A 19 -10.63 -7.70 -3.86
N ILE A 20 -10.24 -8.32 -2.75
CA ILE A 20 -9.02 -7.96 -2.00
C ILE A 20 -7.78 -8.13 -2.88
N ALA A 21 -7.67 -9.26 -3.61
CA ALA A 21 -6.54 -9.51 -4.50
C ALA A 21 -6.45 -8.45 -5.62
N HIS A 22 -7.58 -8.05 -6.20
CA HIS A 22 -7.65 -7.02 -7.23
C HIS A 22 -7.21 -5.67 -6.66
N MET A 23 -7.80 -5.23 -5.56
CA MET A 23 -7.44 -3.99 -4.88
C MET A 23 -5.95 -3.94 -4.50
N GLY A 24 -5.43 -5.05 -3.97
CA GLY A 24 -4.02 -5.19 -3.63
C GLY A 24 -3.08 -5.05 -4.83
N LYS A 25 -3.48 -5.58 -6.00
CA LYS A 25 -2.75 -5.42 -7.25
C LYS A 25 -2.73 -3.95 -7.69
N ASP A 26 -3.87 -3.27 -7.66
CA ASP A 26 -4.01 -1.88 -8.09
C ASP A 26 -3.17 -0.95 -7.21
N VAL A 27 -3.27 -1.10 -5.88
CA VAL A 27 -2.47 -0.35 -4.91
C VAL A 27 -0.97 -0.60 -5.10
N SER A 28 -0.57 -1.87 -5.29
CA SER A 28 0.84 -2.21 -5.54
C SER A 28 1.38 -1.59 -6.83
N SER A 29 0.58 -1.57 -7.90
CA SER A 29 0.95 -0.95 -9.18
C SER A 29 1.09 0.57 -9.05
N ALA A 30 0.16 1.22 -8.36
CA ALA A 30 0.21 2.65 -8.10
C ALA A 30 1.46 3.04 -7.29
N LEU A 31 1.77 2.29 -6.22
CA LEU A 31 2.97 2.50 -5.40
C LEU A 31 4.25 2.32 -6.21
N GLU A 32 4.34 1.27 -7.02
CA GLU A 32 5.50 0.97 -7.87
C GLU A 32 5.77 2.11 -8.86
N THR A 33 4.73 2.57 -9.56
CA THR A 33 4.83 3.69 -10.50
C THR A 33 5.24 4.98 -9.78
N THR A 34 4.58 5.32 -8.67
CA THR A 34 4.88 6.54 -7.90
C THR A 34 6.32 6.57 -7.39
N CYS A 35 6.83 5.43 -6.90
CA CYS A 35 8.21 5.35 -6.40
C CYS A 35 9.24 5.44 -7.53
N ASN A 36 8.97 4.82 -8.69
CA ASN A 36 9.82 4.94 -9.86
C ASN A 36 9.88 6.39 -10.35
N ASP A 37 8.73 7.07 -10.45
CA ASP A 37 8.64 8.46 -10.87
C ASP A 37 9.40 9.39 -9.92
N LEU A 38 9.29 9.15 -8.62
CA LEU A 38 10.04 9.92 -7.63
C LEU A 38 11.56 9.77 -7.81
N VAL A 39 12.06 8.56 -8.07
CA VAL A 39 13.49 8.28 -8.27
C VAL A 39 14.00 8.86 -9.60
N THR A 40 13.20 8.76 -10.66
CA THR A 40 13.58 9.25 -12.00
C THR A 40 13.33 10.74 -12.21
N GLY A 41 12.51 11.35 -11.32
CA GLY A 41 12.05 12.74 -11.47
C GLY A 41 10.93 12.89 -12.51
N ASP A 42 10.33 11.78 -12.95
CA ASP A 42 9.15 11.82 -13.82
C ASP A 42 7.93 12.30 -13.03
N LYS A 43 7.05 13.04 -13.68
CA LYS A 43 5.82 13.61 -13.11
C LYS A 43 4.58 13.27 -13.93
N GLY A 44 4.77 12.57 -15.04
CA GLY A 44 3.73 12.34 -16.03
C GLY A 44 2.55 11.50 -15.51
N SER A 45 2.82 10.56 -14.61
CA SER A 45 1.78 9.67 -14.06
C SER A 45 1.05 10.24 -12.82
N ALA A 46 1.52 11.38 -12.27
CA ALA A 46 1.02 11.86 -10.98
C ALA A 46 -0.49 12.16 -10.97
N ASP A 47 -1.00 12.76 -12.04
CA ASP A 47 -2.44 13.07 -12.12
C ASP A 47 -3.29 11.80 -12.27
N ASP A 48 -2.82 10.82 -13.02
CA ASP A 48 -3.50 9.52 -13.17
C ASP A 48 -3.54 8.77 -11.84
N ILE A 49 -2.45 8.76 -11.07
CA ILE A 49 -2.39 8.14 -9.74
C ILE A 49 -3.34 8.82 -8.76
N ILE A 50 -3.40 10.17 -8.80
CA ILE A 50 -4.31 10.95 -7.94
C ILE A 50 -5.78 10.66 -8.28
N GLU A 51 -6.11 10.50 -9.57
CA GLU A 51 -7.46 10.16 -10.01
C GLU A 51 -7.82 8.69 -9.68
N HIS A 52 -6.89 7.76 -9.90
CA HIS A 52 -7.06 6.33 -9.63
C HIS A 52 -7.33 6.01 -8.14
N ASP A 53 -6.91 6.87 -7.23
CA ASP A 53 -7.24 6.75 -5.81
C ASP A 53 -8.76 6.70 -5.55
N LYS A 54 -9.57 7.34 -6.38
CA LYS A 54 -11.04 7.25 -6.29
C LYS A 54 -11.55 5.84 -6.56
N ASP A 55 -10.87 5.11 -7.46
CA ASP A 55 -11.23 3.73 -7.76
C ASP A 55 -10.85 2.81 -6.60
N ILE A 56 -9.70 3.06 -5.95
CA ILE A 56 -9.28 2.34 -4.74
C ILE A 56 -10.29 2.53 -3.61
N ASN A 57 -10.76 3.76 -3.38
CA ASN A 57 -11.78 4.07 -2.39
C ASN A 57 -13.12 3.39 -2.71
N ALA A 58 -13.50 3.35 -4.00
CA ALA A 58 -14.70 2.65 -4.44
C ALA A 58 -14.59 1.12 -4.24
N GLN A 59 -13.41 0.54 -4.45
CA GLN A 59 -13.15 -0.87 -4.18
C GLN A 59 -13.25 -1.20 -2.69
N GLU A 60 -12.67 -0.37 -1.81
CA GLU A 60 -12.80 -0.52 -0.35
C GLU A 60 -14.26 -0.53 0.07
N LEU A 61 -15.04 0.46 -0.36
CA LEU A 61 -16.47 0.56 -0.05
C LEU A 61 -17.26 -0.66 -0.56
N ASN A 62 -16.95 -1.17 -1.75
CA ASN A 62 -17.59 -2.37 -2.30
C ASN A 62 -17.28 -3.62 -1.45
N ILE A 63 -16.02 -3.78 -0.99
CA ILE A 63 -15.62 -4.87 -0.11
C ILE A 63 -16.36 -4.80 1.22
N ASP A 64 -16.42 -3.61 1.82
CA ASP A 64 -17.12 -3.39 3.08
C ASP A 64 -18.62 -3.72 2.97
N GLN A 65 -19.30 -3.22 1.94
CA GLN A 65 -20.71 -3.51 1.70
C GLN A 65 -20.98 -5.01 1.48
N LYS A 66 -20.11 -5.72 0.74
CA LYS A 66 -20.24 -7.17 0.56
C LYS A 66 -20.02 -7.93 1.86
N ALA A 67 -19.02 -7.54 2.63
CA ALA A 67 -18.75 -8.13 3.95
C ALA A 67 -19.93 -7.93 4.91
N GLN A 68 -20.47 -6.72 5.00
CA GLN A 68 -21.66 -6.43 5.81
C GLN A 68 -22.88 -7.26 5.37
N LYS A 69 -23.10 -7.39 4.05
CA LYS A 69 -24.18 -8.22 3.52
C LYS A 69 -24.01 -9.68 3.90
N LEU A 70 -22.79 -10.23 3.82
CA LEU A 70 -22.48 -11.59 4.26
C LEU A 70 -22.78 -11.78 5.76
N LEU A 71 -22.35 -10.86 6.61
CA LEU A 71 -22.63 -10.89 8.05
C LEU A 71 -24.13 -10.89 8.33
N ALA A 72 -24.88 -10.02 7.66
CA ALA A 72 -26.32 -9.85 7.89
C ALA A 72 -27.16 -11.03 7.40
N LEU A 73 -26.83 -11.62 6.24
CA LEU A 73 -27.65 -12.65 5.60
C LEU A 73 -27.27 -14.08 5.93
N ARG A 74 -25.98 -14.32 6.25
CA ARG A 74 -25.45 -15.69 6.41
C ARG A 74 -25.10 -16.06 7.85
N ALA A 75 -24.99 -15.08 8.75
CA ALA A 75 -24.59 -15.27 10.16
C ALA A 75 -23.37 -16.23 10.26
N PRO A 76 -22.22 -15.90 9.62
CA PRO A 76 -21.06 -16.78 9.56
C PRO A 76 -20.56 -17.13 10.96
N MET A 77 -20.04 -18.35 11.12
CA MET A 77 -19.53 -18.83 12.40
C MET A 77 -18.02 -19.04 12.37
N ALA A 78 -17.39 -18.86 13.53
CA ALA A 78 -16.00 -19.19 13.79
C ALA A 78 -14.98 -18.70 12.71
N SER A 79 -14.46 -19.65 11.89
CA SER A 79 -13.44 -19.35 10.87
C SER A 79 -13.92 -18.35 9.82
N ASP A 80 -15.16 -18.51 9.37
CA ASP A 80 -15.71 -17.71 8.27
C ASP A 80 -16.00 -16.27 8.72
N LEU A 81 -16.53 -16.13 9.95
CA LEU A 81 -16.66 -14.80 10.58
C LEU A 81 -15.32 -14.07 10.63
N ARG A 82 -14.25 -14.80 10.99
CA ARG A 82 -12.90 -14.23 11.03
C ARG A 82 -12.44 -13.79 9.64
N VAL A 83 -12.65 -14.59 8.61
CA VAL A 83 -12.30 -14.24 7.22
C VAL A 83 -13.00 -12.95 6.81
N VAL A 84 -14.32 -12.83 7.02
CA VAL A 84 -15.09 -11.64 6.65
C VAL A 84 -14.61 -10.39 7.40
N LEU A 85 -14.39 -10.48 8.72
CA LEU A 85 -13.88 -9.36 9.52
C LEU A 85 -12.46 -8.94 9.10
N THR A 86 -11.59 -9.92 8.82
CA THR A 86 -10.23 -9.63 8.34
C THR A 86 -10.25 -8.98 6.96
N SER A 87 -11.17 -9.37 6.08
CA SER A 87 -11.33 -8.73 4.76
C SER A 87 -11.61 -7.23 4.86
N ILE A 88 -12.47 -6.81 5.79
CA ILE A 88 -12.75 -5.39 6.03
C ILE A 88 -11.47 -4.65 6.48
N GLN A 89 -10.74 -5.25 7.42
CA GLN A 89 -9.49 -4.66 7.92
C GLN A 89 -8.42 -4.55 6.82
N VAL A 90 -8.27 -5.59 6.00
CA VAL A 90 -7.31 -5.60 4.88
C VAL A 90 -7.68 -4.55 3.83
N ALA A 91 -8.97 -4.43 3.48
CA ALA A 91 -9.43 -3.42 2.54
C ALA A 91 -9.13 -1.99 3.04
N GLY A 92 -9.44 -1.67 4.30
CA GLY A 92 -9.12 -0.38 4.89
C GLY A 92 -7.62 -0.08 4.97
N ASN A 93 -6.77 -1.11 5.22
CA ASN A 93 -5.33 -0.94 5.18
C ASN A 93 -4.82 -0.71 3.74
N LEU A 94 -5.36 -1.38 2.73
CA LEU A 94 -5.02 -1.17 1.33
C LEU A 94 -5.44 0.22 0.86
N GLU A 95 -6.63 0.72 1.25
CA GLU A 95 -7.07 2.08 0.98
C GLU A 95 -6.07 3.09 1.58
N ARG A 96 -5.65 2.88 2.83
CA ARG A 96 -4.65 3.73 3.46
C ARG A 96 -3.32 3.74 2.70
N VAL A 97 -2.84 2.61 2.20
CA VAL A 97 -1.63 2.56 1.35
C VAL A 97 -1.86 3.34 0.05
N GLY A 98 -3.05 3.25 -0.55
CA GLY A 98 -3.46 4.06 -1.71
C GLY A 98 -3.39 5.57 -1.42
N ASP A 99 -3.97 6.01 -0.30
CA ASP A 99 -3.94 7.40 0.15
C ASP A 99 -2.50 7.92 0.36
N LEU A 100 -1.63 7.12 0.98
CA LEU A 100 -0.22 7.47 1.17
C LEU A 100 0.52 7.55 -0.17
N THR A 101 0.24 6.63 -1.09
CA THR A 101 0.79 6.62 -2.46
C THR A 101 0.38 7.88 -3.22
N LYS A 102 -0.89 8.24 -3.20
CA LYS A 102 -1.40 9.51 -3.75
C LYS A 102 -0.70 10.72 -3.17
N ASN A 103 -0.42 10.72 -1.86
CA ASN A 103 0.28 11.84 -1.21
C ASN A 103 1.75 11.92 -1.68
N ILE A 104 2.44 10.80 -1.89
CA ILE A 104 3.77 10.76 -2.50
C ILE A 104 3.72 11.34 -3.92
N ALA A 105 2.75 10.93 -4.76
CA ALA A 105 2.57 11.44 -6.11
C ALA A 105 2.33 12.96 -6.13
N LYS A 106 1.50 13.49 -5.20
CA LYS A 106 1.29 14.94 -5.04
C LYS A 106 2.54 15.69 -4.68
N ILE A 107 3.38 15.12 -3.81
CA ILE A 107 4.67 15.70 -3.44
C ILE A 107 5.60 15.69 -4.65
N ASN A 108 5.79 14.54 -5.30
CA ASN A 108 6.64 14.41 -6.49
C ASN A 108 6.27 15.44 -7.57
N ARG A 109 4.97 15.61 -7.85
CA ARG A 109 4.47 16.59 -8.83
C ARG A 109 4.92 18.03 -8.54
N LYS A 110 5.03 18.39 -7.25
CA LYS A 110 5.39 19.76 -6.82
C LYS A 110 6.88 19.98 -6.72
N MET A 111 7.69 18.94 -6.48
CA MET A 111 9.13 19.08 -6.32
C MET A 111 9.78 19.73 -7.55
N GLY A 112 10.62 20.72 -7.34
CA GLY A 112 11.39 21.40 -8.38
C GLY A 112 12.73 20.75 -8.66
N MET A 113 13.30 20.05 -7.67
CA MET A 113 14.62 19.42 -7.75
C MET A 113 14.56 17.97 -8.21
N SER A 114 15.65 17.51 -8.83
CA SER A 114 15.94 16.09 -8.98
C SER A 114 16.63 15.56 -7.73
N LEU A 115 16.33 14.32 -7.32
CA LEU A 115 16.94 13.74 -6.13
C LEU A 115 18.46 13.61 -6.30
N PRO A 116 19.29 14.04 -5.31
CA PRO A 116 20.71 13.70 -5.27
C PRO A 116 20.90 12.18 -5.33
N ALA A 117 21.92 11.70 -6.07
CA ALA A 117 22.08 10.28 -6.36
C ALA A 117 22.15 9.38 -5.11
N ASN A 118 22.75 9.86 -4.02
CA ASN A 118 22.80 9.13 -2.76
C ASN A 118 21.42 9.02 -2.10
N ILE A 119 20.55 10.03 -2.22
CA ILE A 119 19.19 10.02 -1.71
C ILE A 119 18.31 9.15 -2.62
N ALA A 120 18.42 9.29 -3.94
CA ALA A 120 17.69 8.47 -4.91
C ALA A 120 17.91 6.97 -4.67
N ASN A 121 19.15 6.54 -4.46
CA ASN A 121 19.48 5.14 -4.14
C ASN A 121 18.85 4.66 -2.81
N LEU A 122 18.73 5.51 -1.80
CA LEU A 122 18.09 5.16 -0.53
C LEU A 122 16.58 5.10 -0.66
N VAL A 123 15.98 6.00 -1.42
CA VAL A 123 14.55 5.97 -1.77
C VAL A 123 14.21 4.71 -2.54
N GLU A 124 15.01 4.35 -3.57
CA GLU A 124 14.81 3.14 -4.36
C GLU A 124 14.86 1.87 -3.49
N LYS A 125 15.84 1.76 -2.60
CA LYS A 125 15.94 0.61 -1.67
C LYS A 125 14.73 0.52 -0.75
N MET A 126 14.34 1.64 -0.14
CA MET A 126 13.22 1.67 0.80
C MET A 126 11.90 1.37 0.11
N SER A 127 11.63 1.96 -1.04
CA SER A 127 10.41 1.73 -1.80
C SER A 127 10.31 0.30 -2.33
N SER A 128 11.43 -0.27 -2.81
CA SER A 128 11.46 -1.68 -3.25
C SER A 128 11.15 -2.65 -2.11
N LEU A 129 11.64 -2.37 -0.90
CA LEU A 129 11.34 -3.19 0.26
C LEU A 129 9.88 -3.03 0.71
N ALA A 130 9.37 -1.79 0.79
CA ALA A 130 7.96 -1.52 1.13
C ALA A 130 7.01 -2.23 0.14
N LEU A 131 7.30 -2.15 -1.16
CA LEU A 131 6.54 -2.85 -2.20
C LEU A 131 6.61 -4.38 -2.05
N THR A 132 7.77 -4.92 -1.65
CA THR A 132 7.94 -6.35 -1.39
C THR A 132 7.10 -6.79 -0.20
N ILE A 133 7.14 -6.05 0.91
CA ILE A 133 6.32 -6.32 2.10
C ILE A 133 4.84 -6.31 1.73
N LEU A 134 4.38 -5.30 1.00
CA LEU A 134 2.99 -5.20 0.55
C LEU A 134 2.57 -6.41 -0.28
N LYS A 135 3.33 -6.74 -1.34
CA LYS A 135 3.04 -7.87 -2.24
C LYS A 135 3.03 -9.22 -1.49
N VAL A 136 3.99 -9.43 -0.59
CA VAL A 136 4.08 -10.67 0.22
C VAL A 136 2.91 -10.75 1.21
N SER A 137 2.53 -9.64 1.86
CA SER A 137 1.40 -9.60 2.80
C SER A 137 0.07 -9.92 2.11
N ILE A 138 -0.18 -9.34 0.92
CA ILE A 138 -1.37 -9.65 0.11
C ILE A 138 -1.38 -11.12 -0.30
N SER A 139 -0.23 -11.65 -0.74
CA SER A 139 -0.09 -13.05 -1.12
C SER A 139 -0.33 -13.99 0.07
N ALA A 140 0.25 -13.69 1.23
CA ALA A 140 0.07 -14.46 2.46
C ALA A 140 -1.40 -14.50 2.89
N TYR A 141 -2.09 -13.36 2.82
CA TYR A 141 -3.53 -13.28 3.10
C TYR A 141 -4.35 -14.16 2.14
N ASN A 142 -4.15 -14.00 0.83
CA ASN A 142 -4.92 -14.72 -0.19
C ASN A 142 -4.72 -16.23 -0.13
N ASN A 143 -3.50 -16.69 0.16
CA ASN A 143 -3.12 -18.09 0.21
C ASN A 143 -3.24 -18.70 1.61
N LYS A 144 -3.59 -17.90 2.62
CA LYS A 144 -3.59 -18.29 4.05
C LYS A 144 -2.23 -18.88 4.47
N ASP A 145 -1.14 -18.26 3.99
CA ASP A 145 0.24 -18.71 4.21
C ASP A 145 0.84 -18.02 5.43
N GLU A 146 0.67 -18.64 6.59
CA GLU A 146 1.22 -18.15 7.85
C GLU A 146 2.76 -18.21 7.91
N ALA A 147 3.40 -19.03 7.06
CA ALA A 147 4.86 -19.16 7.05
C ALA A 147 5.57 -17.87 6.59
N GLN A 148 4.88 -16.99 5.83
CA GLN A 148 5.42 -15.69 5.42
C GLN A 148 5.46 -14.66 6.55
N THR A 149 4.76 -14.89 7.67
CA THR A 149 4.60 -13.90 8.74
C THR A 149 5.94 -13.46 9.31
N GLN A 150 6.84 -14.41 9.63
CA GLN A 150 8.15 -14.09 10.20
C GLN A 150 8.99 -13.25 9.24
N ARG A 151 8.98 -13.58 7.95
CA ARG A 151 9.67 -12.82 6.91
C ARG A 151 9.14 -11.38 6.82
N ILE A 152 7.83 -11.20 6.86
CA ILE A 152 7.22 -9.86 6.82
C ILE A 152 7.71 -9.02 8.00
N PHE A 153 7.75 -9.57 9.22
CA PHE A 153 8.26 -8.87 10.39
C PHE A 153 9.77 -8.54 10.29
N ASP A 154 10.58 -9.44 9.76
CA ASP A 154 12.03 -9.21 9.59
C ASP A 154 12.29 -8.12 8.53
N ASP A 155 11.49 -8.12 7.45
CA ASP A 155 11.53 -7.10 6.40
C ASP A 155 11.06 -5.74 6.93
N ASP A 156 10.04 -5.68 7.80
CA ASP A 156 9.54 -4.47 8.48
C ASP A 156 10.63 -3.85 9.38
N VAL A 157 11.31 -4.66 10.19
CA VAL A 157 12.47 -4.21 10.98
C VAL A 157 13.59 -3.63 10.09
N THR A 158 13.73 -4.16 8.88
CA THR A 158 14.71 -3.67 7.91
C THR A 158 14.24 -2.35 7.28
N LEU A 159 12.95 -2.21 6.99
CA LEU A 159 12.33 -0.98 6.50
C LEU A 159 12.53 0.18 7.50
N ASP A 160 12.32 -0.08 8.79
CA ASP A 160 12.59 0.86 9.88
C ASP A 160 14.03 1.39 9.89
N LYS A 161 15.01 0.51 9.60
CA LYS A 161 16.43 0.92 9.52
C LYS A 161 16.67 1.79 8.30
N GLN A 162 16.08 1.44 7.15
CA GLN A 162 16.17 2.23 5.91
C GLN A 162 15.50 3.60 6.05
N TYR A 163 14.35 3.68 6.72
CA TYR A 163 13.70 4.92 7.09
C TYR A 163 14.64 5.86 7.88
N LYS A 164 15.31 5.32 8.91
CA LYS A 164 16.25 6.09 9.74
C LYS A 164 17.49 6.54 8.94
N GLU A 165 17.98 5.71 8.03
CA GLU A 165 19.12 6.02 7.17
C GLU A 165 18.78 7.13 6.18
N LEU A 166 17.65 6.99 5.46
CA LEU A 166 17.17 7.97 4.49
C LEU A 166 16.87 9.31 5.17
N SER A 167 16.15 9.31 6.29
CA SER A 167 15.86 10.53 7.05
C SER A 167 17.15 11.27 7.47
N LYS A 168 18.18 10.53 7.93
CA LYS A 168 19.48 11.15 8.27
C LYS A 168 20.18 11.71 7.04
N ALA A 169 20.09 11.06 5.88
CA ALA A 169 20.69 11.56 4.65
C ALA A 169 20.03 12.87 4.20
N ILE A 170 18.70 12.93 4.23
CA ILE A 170 17.93 14.14 3.90
C ILE A 170 18.27 15.28 4.87
N LEU A 171 18.32 15.03 6.18
CA LEU A 171 18.67 16.04 7.18
C LEU A 171 20.10 16.57 7.03
N ARG A 172 21.03 15.78 6.48
CA ARG A 172 22.38 16.25 6.14
C ARG A 172 22.36 17.15 4.91
N GLU A 173 21.54 16.80 3.91
CA GLU A 173 21.42 17.59 2.69
C GLU A 173 20.73 18.92 2.97
N LEU A 174 19.70 18.97 3.82
CA LEU A 174 19.06 20.20 4.29
C LEU A 174 20.03 21.23 4.89
N LYS A 175 21.17 20.77 5.43
CA LYS A 175 22.22 21.65 5.98
C LYS A 175 23.19 22.16 4.92
N ARG A 176 23.17 21.60 3.72
CA ARG A 176 24.12 21.90 2.64
C ARG A 176 23.50 22.64 1.49
N ASP A 177 22.21 22.38 1.26
CA ASP A 177 21.46 22.92 0.13
C ASP A 177 20.29 23.75 0.65
N GLU A 178 20.52 25.07 0.76
CA GLU A 178 19.50 26.04 1.20
C GLU A 178 18.51 26.36 0.07
N ASP A 179 18.90 26.17 -1.19
CA ASP A 179 18.08 26.50 -2.36
C ASP A 179 16.90 25.53 -2.54
N HIS A 180 17.04 24.26 -2.07
CA HIS A 180 16.03 23.21 -2.20
C HIS A 180 15.41 22.78 -0.86
N LEU A 181 15.37 23.67 0.11
CA LEU A 181 14.91 23.41 1.48
C LEU A 181 13.47 22.86 1.52
N GLU A 182 12.58 23.41 0.70
CA GLU A 182 11.17 22.99 0.63
C GLU A 182 11.03 21.56 0.06
N ASP A 183 11.74 21.27 -1.03
CA ASP A 183 11.72 19.95 -1.65
C ASP A 183 12.29 18.87 -0.73
N LEU A 184 13.41 19.16 -0.06
CA LEU A 184 14.03 18.25 0.91
C LEU A 184 13.14 18.04 2.14
N ALA A 185 12.42 19.06 2.59
CA ALA A 185 11.44 18.94 3.67
C ALA A 185 10.25 18.05 3.23
N HIS A 186 9.76 18.24 2.01
CA HIS A 186 8.72 17.38 1.42
C HIS A 186 9.17 15.92 1.33
N LEU A 187 10.45 15.67 1.03
CA LEU A 187 11.00 14.32 0.95
C LEU A 187 11.01 13.60 2.32
N LEU A 188 11.09 14.32 3.44
CA LEU A 188 10.90 13.71 4.77
C LEU A 188 9.48 13.17 4.95
N PHE A 189 8.46 13.85 4.41
CA PHE A 189 7.10 13.33 4.42
C PHE A 189 6.96 12.09 3.53
N VAL A 190 7.58 12.08 2.34
CA VAL A 190 7.64 10.88 1.49
C VAL A 190 8.25 9.71 2.25
N THR A 191 9.38 9.93 2.92
CA THR A 191 10.05 8.89 3.73
C THR A 191 9.12 8.33 4.80
N ARG A 192 8.31 9.19 5.42
CA ARG A 192 7.31 8.78 6.43
C ARG A 192 6.12 8.02 5.81
N HIS A 193 5.75 8.33 4.58
CA HIS A 193 4.67 7.64 3.88
C HIS A 193 5.08 6.24 3.39
N LEU A 194 6.39 6.01 3.18
CA LEU A 194 6.93 4.72 2.76
C LEU A 194 7.15 3.74 3.95
N GLU A 195 7.30 4.24 5.18
CA GLU A 195 7.30 3.47 6.42
C GLU A 195 5.88 3.09 6.85
#